data_cfaf9542ae001ef4b03d23790b02ab7b
#
_entry.id   cfaf9542ae001ef4b03d23790b02ab7b
#
_cell.length_a   1.000
_cell.length_b   1.000
_cell.length_c   1.000
_cell.angle_alpha   90.00
_cell.angle_beta   90.00
_cell.angle_gamma   90.00
#
_symmetry.space_group_name_H-M   'P 1'
#
loop_
_entity.id
_entity.type
_entity.pdbx_description
1 polymer ?
#
loop_
_entity_poly.entity_id
_entity_poly.type
_entity_poly.pdbx_seq_one_letter_code
_entity_poly.pdbx_strand_id
1 'polypeptide(L)'
;MNKAELVAAMAEQAGLSKKDAEAALKAFTDVVSDELKNGGKVQLVGFGTFEVSERAAREGRNPQSGEVMKIAASKAPKFKAGKALKDSVNA
;
A
#
# COMPACT_ATOMS: atom_id res chain seq x y z
N MET A 1 5.67 15.37 -2.51
CA MET A 1 5.15 15.54 -3.90
C MET A 1 3.75 14.98 -4.01
N ASN A 2 2.95 15.55 -4.89
CA ASN A 2 1.60 15.06 -5.15
C ASN A 2 1.60 14.12 -6.37
N LYS A 3 0.41 13.63 -6.74
CA LYS A 3 0.27 12.71 -7.87
C LYS A 3 0.76 13.34 -9.19
N ALA A 4 0.43 14.59 -9.43
CA ALA A 4 0.83 15.26 -10.68
C ALA A 4 2.35 15.39 -10.78
N GLU A 5 3.00 15.74 -9.69
CA GLU A 5 4.46 15.83 -9.64
C GLU A 5 5.12 14.46 -9.80
N LEU A 6 4.53 13.44 -9.20
CA LEU A 6 5.01 12.05 -9.35
C LEU A 6 4.92 11.59 -10.80
N VAL A 7 3.79 11.84 -11.45
CA VAL A 7 3.59 11.48 -12.86
C VAL A 7 4.61 12.20 -13.75
N ALA A 8 4.86 13.48 -13.52
CA ALA A 8 5.84 14.23 -14.28
C ALA A 8 7.26 13.66 -14.12
N ALA A 9 7.64 13.33 -12.90
CA ALA A 9 8.94 12.73 -12.61
C ALA A 9 9.09 11.35 -13.25
N MET A 10 8.05 10.53 -13.21
CA MET A 10 8.02 9.22 -13.85
C MET A 10 8.16 9.33 -15.36
N ALA A 11 7.44 10.27 -15.97
CA ALA A 11 7.48 10.50 -17.41
C ALA A 11 8.89 10.86 -17.85
N GLU A 12 9.55 11.77 -17.14
CA GLU A 12 10.92 12.17 -17.42
C GLU A 12 11.90 11.02 -17.28
N GLN A 13 11.85 10.30 -16.17
CA GLN A 13 12.78 9.23 -15.88
C GLN A 13 12.63 8.03 -16.82
N ALA A 14 11.39 7.69 -17.18
CA ALA A 14 11.09 6.54 -18.04
C ALA A 14 11.09 6.88 -19.54
N GLY A 15 11.21 8.16 -19.91
CA GLY A 15 11.13 8.57 -21.30
C GLY A 15 9.73 8.43 -21.88
N LEU A 16 8.71 8.62 -21.05
CA LEU A 16 7.31 8.49 -21.46
C LEU A 16 6.62 9.87 -21.52
N SER A 17 5.51 9.94 -22.23
CA SER A 17 4.63 11.09 -22.12
C SER A 17 3.97 11.12 -20.74
N LYS A 18 3.50 12.29 -20.30
CA LYS A 18 2.76 12.39 -19.03
C LYS A 18 1.51 11.52 -19.04
N LYS A 19 0.83 11.44 -20.18
CA LYS A 19 -0.35 10.61 -20.37
C LYS A 19 -0.03 9.13 -20.15
N ASP A 20 1.05 8.64 -20.74
CA ASP A 20 1.45 7.25 -20.59
C ASP A 20 1.93 6.96 -19.17
N ALA A 21 2.67 7.89 -18.55
CA ALA A 21 3.11 7.76 -17.18
C ALA A 21 1.93 7.71 -16.20
N GLU A 22 0.90 8.54 -16.43
CA GLU A 22 -0.32 8.53 -15.63
C GLU A 22 -1.07 7.22 -15.77
N ALA A 23 -1.19 6.71 -16.99
CA ALA A 23 -1.82 5.41 -17.24
C ALA A 23 -1.05 4.27 -16.57
N ALA A 24 0.27 4.30 -16.61
CA ALA A 24 1.11 3.32 -15.95
C ALA A 24 0.95 3.35 -14.42
N LEU A 25 0.90 4.52 -13.84
CA LEU A 25 0.70 4.68 -12.40
C LEU A 25 -0.68 4.18 -11.98
N LYS A 26 -1.71 4.52 -12.74
CA LYS A 26 -3.07 4.05 -12.48
C LYS A 26 -3.15 2.53 -12.55
N ALA A 27 -2.55 1.94 -13.58
CA ALA A 27 -2.50 0.48 -13.72
C ALA A 27 -1.77 -0.17 -12.55
N PHE A 28 -0.66 0.42 -12.11
CA PHE A 28 0.11 -0.07 -10.96
C PHE A 28 -0.75 -0.09 -9.69
N THR A 29 -1.40 1.02 -9.37
CA THR A 29 -2.21 1.11 -8.16
C THR A 29 -3.43 0.19 -8.22
N ASP A 30 -4.05 0.05 -9.38
CA ASP A 30 -5.20 -0.84 -9.58
C ASP A 30 -4.79 -2.31 -9.39
N VAL A 31 -3.67 -2.72 -9.99
CA VAL A 31 -3.16 -4.09 -9.88
C VAL A 31 -2.77 -4.41 -8.43
N VAL A 32 -2.08 -3.50 -7.76
CA VAL A 32 -1.72 -3.68 -6.34
C VAL A 32 -2.98 -3.81 -5.48
N SER A 33 -3.96 -2.95 -5.70
CA SER A 33 -5.22 -2.98 -4.96
C SER A 33 -5.95 -4.31 -5.13
N ASP A 34 -6.03 -4.79 -6.37
CA ASP A 34 -6.70 -6.06 -6.67
C ASP A 34 -5.99 -7.25 -6.03
N GLU A 35 -4.66 -7.28 -6.09
CA GLU A 35 -3.88 -8.35 -5.49
C GLU A 35 -4.06 -8.38 -3.98
N LEU A 36 -4.03 -7.23 -3.32
CA LEU A 36 -4.24 -7.15 -1.88
C LEU A 36 -5.68 -7.51 -1.50
N LYS A 37 -6.65 -7.13 -2.32
CA LYS A 37 -8.06 -7.48 -2.11
C LYS A 37 -8.24 -8.99 -2.08
N ASN A 38 -7.50 -9.71 -2.89
CA ASN A 38 -7.54 -11.17 -2.97
C ASN A 38 -6.66 -11.86 -1.93
N GLY A 39 -6.06 -11.10 -1.01
CA GLY A 39 -5.22 -11.65 0.05
C GLY A 39 -3.78 -11.95 -0.37
N GLY A 40 -3.39 -11.57 -1.57
CA GLY A 40 -2.02 -11.73 -2.05
C GLY A 40 -1.10 -10.59 -1.61
N LYS A 41 0.11 -10.62 -2.13
CA LYS A 41 1.10 -9.57 -1.88
C LYS A 41 1.82 -9.22 -3.17
N VAL A 42 2.36 -8.01 -3.23
CA VAL A 42 3.18 -7.55 -4.36
C VAL A 42 4.58 -7.26 -3.83
N GLN A 43 5.54 -8.06 -4.25
CA GLN A 43 6.92 -7.92 -3.82
C GLN A 43 7.75 -7.27 -4.93
N LEU A 44 8.34 -6.11 -4.62
CA LEU A 44 9.22 -5.40 -5.52
C LEU A 44 10.64 -5.48 -4.96
N VAL A 45 11.44 -6.36 -5.54
CA VAL A 45 12.82 -6.58 -5.09
C VAL A 45 13.60 -5.26 -5.13
N GLY A 46 14.25 -4.93 -4.02
CA GLY A 46 15.02 -3.68 -3.89
C GLY A 46 14.19 -2.46 -3.52
N PHE A 47 12.87 -2.58 -3.48
CA PHE A 47 12.00 -1.46 -3.11
C PHE A 47 11.21 -1.77 -1.84
N GLY A 48 10.39 -2.79 -1.87
CA GLY A 48 9.55 -3.17 -0.74
C GLY A 48 8.45 -4.12 -1.13
N THR A 49 7.61 -4.45 -0.17
CA THR A 49 6.50 -5.38 -0.36
C THR A 49 5.20 -4.78 0.13
N PHE A 50 4.18 -4.81 -0.74
CA PHE A 50 2.82 -4.48 -0.36
C PHE A 50 2.15 -5.78 0.09
N GLU A 51 1.56 -5.78 1.28
CA GLU A 51 0.92 -6.97 1.84
C GLU A 51 -0.33 -6.60 2.62
N VAL A 52 -1.11 -7.61 2.99
CA VAL A 52 -2.30 -7.43 3.79
C VAL A 52 -2.03 -7.94 5.19
N SER A 53 -2.37 -7.14 6.18
CA SER A 53 -2.39 -7.55 7.58
C SER A 53 -3.84 -7.80 7.98
N GLU A 54 -4.13 -9.00 8.46
CA GLU A 54 -5.45 -9.33 8.93
C GLU A 54 -5.53 -9.12 10.44
N ARG A 55 -6.58 -8.45 10.87
CA ARG A 55 -6.92 -8.34 12.28
C ARG A 55 -8.08 -9.29 12.54
N ALA A 56 -7.83 -10.29 13.38
CA ALA A 56 -8.87 -11.24 13.76
C ALA A 56 -10.00 -10.54 14.50
N ALA A 57 -11.20 -11.11 14.39
CA ALA A 57 -12.33 -10.65 15.21
C ALA A 57 -11.97 -10.81 16.69
N ARG A 58 -12.31 -9.83 17.50
CA ARG A 58 -12.06 -9.85 18.93
C ARG A 58 -13.20 -9.22 19.70
N GLU A 59 -13.27 -9.51 20.99
CA GLU A 59 -14.24 -8.89 21.88
C GLU A 59 -13.57 -7.71 22.60
N GLY A 60 -14.25 -6.58 22.58
CA GLY A 60 -13.88 -5.41 23.36
C GLY A 60 -14.96 -5.10 24.38
N ARG A 61 -14.61 -4.37 25.42
CA ARG A 61 -15.56 -3.93 26.42
C ARG A 61 -15.76 -2.44 26.34
N ASN A 62 -17.04 -2.02 26.28
CA ASN A 62 -17.36 -0.61 26.28
C ASN A 62 -17.05 -0.02 27.67
N PRO A 63 -16.13 0.96 27.80
CA PRO A 63 -15.76 1.51 29.10
C PRO A 63 -16.87 2.27 29.81
N GLN A 64 -17.88 2.73 29.08
CA GLN A 64 -19.00 3.47 29.68
C GLN A 64 -20.12 2.55 30.19
N SER A 65 -20.45 1.51 29.44
CA SER A 65 -21.57 0.61 29.79
C SER A 65 -21.10 -0.73 30.36
N GLY A 66 -19.83 -1.09 30.16
CA GLY A 66 -19.31 -2.38 30.55
C GLY A 66 -19.75 -3.53 29.65
N GLU A 67 -20.48 -3.24 28.59
CA GLU A 67 -20.93 -4.24 27.64
C GLU A 67 -19.79 -4.76 26.78
N VAL A 68 -19.83 -6.07 26.49
CA VAL A 68 -18.87 -6.69 25.57
C VAL A 68 -19.30 -6.38 24.14
N MET A 69 -18.36 -5.84 23.37
CA MET A 69 -18.57 -5.52 21.95
C MET A 69 -17.74 -6.44 21.09
N LYS A 70 -18.32 -6.96 20.03
CA LYS A 70 -17.58 -7.70 19.01
C LYS A 70 -16.96 -6.74 18.01
N ILE A 71 -15.63 -6.83 17.85
CA ILE A 71 -14.91 -6.08 16.82
C ILE A 71 -14.70 -7.05 15.66
N ALA A 72 -15.29 -6.73 14.51
CA ALA A 72 -15.21 -7.58 13.34
C ALA A 72 -13.75 -7.70 12.83
N ALA A 73 -13.45 -8.83 12.21
CA ALA A 73 -12.20 -9.02 11.51
C ALA A 73 -12.06 -7.97 10.39
N SER A 74 -10.87 -7.45 10.21
CA SER A 74 -10.60 -6.47 9.17
C SER A 74 -9.26 -6.75 8.52
N LYS A 75 -9.11 -6.26 7.28
CA LYS A 75 -7.86 -6.34 6.53
C LYS A 75 -7.32 -4.94 6.34
N ALA A 76 -6.01 -4.77 6.54
CA ALA A 76 -5.35 -3.49 6.36
C ALA A 76 -4.18 -3.65 5.39
N PRO A 77 -4.08 -2.81 4.36
CA PRO A 77 -2.91 -2.83 3.50
C PRO A 77 -1.69 -2.29 4.25
N LYS A 78 -0.55 -2.93 4.03
CA LYS A 78 0.72 -2.50 4.62
C LYS A 78 1.82 -2.50 3.57
N PHE A 79 2.77 -1.59 3.76
CA PHE A 79 3.97 -1.54 2.94
C PHE A 79 5.18 -1.77 3.84
N LYS A 80 5.98 -2.79 3.52
CA LYS A 80 7.27 -3.03 4.18
C LYS A 80 8.38 -2.58 3.25
N ALA A 81 9.13 -1.56 3.67
CA ALA A 81 10.26 -1.08 2.89
C ALA A 81 11.35 -2.15 2.79
N GLY A 82 11.91 -2.30 1.61
CA GLY A 82 13.05 -3.18 1.41
C GLY A 82 14.33 -2.56 1.97
N LYS A 83 15.36 -3.38 2.15
CA LYS A 83 16.63 -2.93 2.70
C LYS A 83 17.25 -1.80 1.84
N ALA A 84 17.23 -1.97 0.52
CA ALA A 84 17.80 -0.96 -0.39
C ALA A 84 17.10 0.39 -0.25
N LEU A 85 15.78 0.39 -0.10
CA LEU A 85 15.03 1.63 0.10
C LEU A 85 15.35 2.26 1.46
N LYS A 86 15.42 1.47 2.52
CA LYS A 86 15.78 1.95 3.85
C LYS A 86 17.17 2.56 3.86
N ASP A 87 18.13 1.89 3.23
CA ASP A 87 19.50 2.36 3.16
C ASP A 87 19.59 3.66 2.36
N SER A 88 18.84 3.78 1.26
CA SER A 88 18.77 4.98 0.44
C SER A 88 18.24 6.18 1.23
N VAL A 89 17.21 5.98 2.04
CA VAL A 89 16.60 7.05 2.85
C VAL A 89 17.54 7.48 3.98
N ASN A 90 18.33 6.55 4.52
CA ASN A 90 19.23 6.81 5.64
C ASN A 90 20.68 7.12 5.19
N ALA A 91 20.89 7.26 3.92
CA ALA A 91 22.22 7.56 3.37
C ALA A 91 22.65 9.00 3.67
#